data_00e53be497dc6b9674185222cabfef79
#
_entry.id   00e53be497dc6b9674185222cabfef79
#
_cell.length_a   1.000
_cell.length_b   1.000
_cell.length_c   1.000
_cell.angle_alpha   90.00
_cell.angle_beta   90.00
_cell.angle_gamma   90.00
#
_symmetry.space_group_name_H-M   'P 1'
#
loop_
_entity.id
_entity.type
_entity.pdbx_description
1 polymer ?
#
loop_
_entity_poly.entity_id
_entity_poly.type
_entity_poly.pdbx_seq_one_letter_code
_entity_poly.pdbx_strand_id
1 'polypeptide(L)'
;KQLKGRILNIASFHQSTFKQKIRGYLICIFVSTIIIGCIPILSVYASVQTGYHFDTTEKNITQLNLSSNFGDYTGSFVLYDQSADKWNIYNMDHASTRVPPNSTYKIYDALLGLESGIITPEHSTFTWNGEPYPFNSWEADQDLTSAIHNSVNWYFQAIDSQAGFEAVRTFLQTINYGNQNTGTNLNLYWTDFSLKISPIEQVELLQDFYQNNFHFDSKNIQAVKKALLLSTTSSGSLYGKTGTGRVNGKDVNGWFIGYIETANNTYYVATNIQSSSGATGSQATEITESVLS
;
A
#
# COMPACT_ATOMS: atom_id res chain seq x y z
N LYS A 1 -16.43 56.00 -0.06
CA LYS A 1 -16.98 55.08 -1.10
C LYS A 1 -17.62 53.85 -0.51
N GLN A 2 -17.05 53.17 0.51
CA GLN A 2 -17.58 51.97 1.14
C GLN A 2 -18.94 52.16 1.84
N LEU A 3 -19.18 53.31 2.53
CA LEU A 3 -20.43 53.56 3.23
C LEU A 3 -21.62 53.70 2.26
N LYS A 4 -21.40 54.36 1.11
CA LYS A 4 -22.43 54.54 0.07
C LYS A 4 -22.84 53.19 -0.56
N GLY A 5 -21.87 52.29 -0.76
CA GLY A 5 -22.16 50.94 -1.26
C GLY A 5 -22.98 50.09 -0.26
N ARG A 6 -22.68 50.19 1.05
CA ARG A 6 -23.44 49.52 2.10
C ARG A 6 -24.89 50.03 2.20
N ILE A 7 -25.09 51.35 2.12
CA ILE A 7 -26.45 51.95 2.14
C ILE A 7 -27.24 51.53 0.91
N LEU A 8 -26.66 51.48 -0.29
CA LEU A 8 -27.30 51.03 -1.51
C LEU A 8 -27.72 49.56 -1.41
N ASN A 9 -26.86 48.69 -0.85
CA ASN A 9 -27.19 47.28 -0.62
C ASN A 9 -28.34 47.10 0.39
N ILE A 10 -28.41 47.91 1.44
CA ILE A 10 -29.51 47.89 2.42
C ILE A 10 -30.81 48.40 1.78
N ALA A 11 -30.74 49.44 0.97
CA ALA A 11 -31.87 50.04 0.27
C ALA A 11 -32.43 49.13 -0.86
N SER A 12 -31.57 48.25 -1.43
CA SER A 12 -31.94 47.28 -2.44
C SER A 12 -32.37 45.92 -1.85
N PHE A 13 -32.39 45.78 -0.53
CA PHE A 13 -32.80 44.53 0.13
C PHE A 13 -34.29 44.27 -0.07
N HIS A 14 -34.57 43.38 -1.01
CA HIS A 14 -35.93 42.90 -1.22
C HIS A 14 -36.22 41.73 -0.28
N GLN A 15 -37.19 41.87 0.58
CA GLN A 15 -37.67 40.72 1.36
C GLN A 15 -38.17 39.64 0.39
N SER A 16 -37.63 38.41 0.53
CA SER A 16 -38.04 37.29 -0.29
C SER A 16 -39.58 37.05 -0.13
N THR A 17 -40.26 36.95 -1.25
CA THR A 17 -41.69 36.65 -1.26
C THR A 17 -42.00 35.27 -0.64
N PHE A 18 -43.19 35.05 -0.15
CA PHE A 18 -43.62 33.76 0.39
C PHE A 18 -43.34 32.58 -0.59
N LYS A 19 -43.59 32.80 -1.87
CA LYS A 19 -43.26 31.81 -2.93
C LYS A 19 -41.75 31.51 -3.05
N GLN A 20 -40.90 32.53 -2.90
CA GLN A 20 -39.45 32.35 -2.94
C GLN A 20 -38.95 31.60 -1.69
N LYS A 21 -39.54 31.86 -0.51
CA LYS A 21 -39.23 31.11 0.72
C LYS A 21 -39.63 29.62 0.59
N ILE A 22 -40.82 29.32 0.08
CA ILE A 22 -41.27 27.95 -0.14
C ILE A 22 -40.33 27.24 -1.14
N ARG A 23 -39.96 27.90 -2.23
CA ARG A 23 -39.02 27.33 -3.22
C ARG A 23 -37.66 27.06 -2.59
N GLY A 24 -37.14 27.94 -1.74
CA GLY A 24 -35.91 27.75 -0.97
C GLY A 24 -36.00 26.53 -0.04
N TYR A 25 -37.08 26.37 0.70
CA TYR A 25 -37.30 25.20 1.56
C TYR A 25 -37.38 23.89 0.76
N LEU A 26 -38.09 23.88 -0.38
CA LEU A 26 -38.14 22.69 -1.24
C LEU A 26 -36.77 22.31 -1.81
N ILE A 27 -35.94 23.29 -2.20
CA ILE A 27 -34.57 23.04 -2.64
C ILE A 27 -33.71 22.47 -1.49
N CYS A 28 -33.82 23.06 -0.29
CA CYS A 28 -33.11 22.55 0.88
C CYS A 28 -33.50 21.11 1.23
N ILE A 29 -34.81 20.80 1.22
CA ILE A 29 -35.33 19.44 1.48
C ILE A 29 -34.79 18.48 0.39
N PHE A 30 -34.84 18.87 -0.89
CA PHE A 30 -34.36 18.04 -1.99
C PHE A 30 -32.86 17.77 -1.90
N VAL A 31 -32.06 18.79 -1.59
CA VAL A 31 -30.61 18.63 -1.38
C VAL A 31 -30.33 17.73 -0.16
N SER A 32 -31.07 17.93 0.94
CA SER A 32 -30.90 17.11 2.14
C SER A 32 -31.25 15.64 1.89
N THR A 33 -32.32 15.37 1.11
CA THR A 33 -32.69 13.98 0.75
C THR A 33 -31.66 13.31 -0.14
N ILE A 34 -31.04 14.05 -1.07
CA ILE A 34 -29.92 13.55 -1.89
C ILE A 34 -28.71 13.21 -1.00
N ILE A 35 -28.33 14.10 -0.09
CA ILE A 35 -27.19 13.87 0.81
C ILE A 35 -27.45 12.64 1.69
N ILE A 36 -28.63 12.52 2.32
CA ILE A 36 -28.99 11.38 3.16
C ILE A 36 -29.02 10.08 2.35
N GLY A 37 -29.51 10.12 1.11
CA GLY A 37 -29.54 8.96 0.22
C GLY A 37 -28.16 8.52 -0.27
N CYS A 38 -27.19 9.44 -0.34
CA CYS A 38 -25.82 9.12 -0.77
C CYS A 38 -24.93 8.58 0.37
N ILE A 39 -25.25 8.85 1.64
CA ILE A 39 -24.45 8.41 2.78
C ILE A 39 -24.22 6.88 2.78
N PRO A 40 -25.26 6.02 2.64
CA PRO A 40 -25.03 4.57 2.61
C PRO A 40 -24.18 4.13 1.42
N ILE A 41 -24.33 4.74 0.25
CA ILE A 41 -23.54 4.42 -0.94
C ILE A 41 -22.08 4.78 -0.70
N LEU A 42 -21.80 5.95 -0.15
CA LEU A 42 -20.43 6.39 0.18
C LEU A 42 -19.82 5.51 1.27
N SER A 43 -20.58 5.07 2.27
CA SER A 43 -20.08 4.18 3.32
C SER A 43 -19.75 2.79 2.78
N VAL A 44 -20.58 2.23 1.90
CA VAL A 44 -20.31 0.97 1.20
C VAL A 44 -19.07 1.09 0.32
N TYR A 45 -18.97 2.18 -0.48
CA TYR A 45 -17.79 2.42 -1.30
C TYR A 45 -16.50 2.55 -0.45
N ALA A 46 -16.56 3.28 0.65
CA ALA A 46 -15.42 3.41 1.58
C ALA A 46 -15.03 2.05 2.19
N SER A 47 -16.00 1.20 2.56
CA SER A 47 -15.72 -0.12 3.11
C SER A 47 -15.08 -1.05 2.08
N VAL A 48 -15.51 -0.99 0.82
CA VAL A 48 -14.89 -1.75 -0.29
C VAL A 48 -13.46 -1.29 -0.54
N GLN A 49 -13.16 0.01 -0.36
CA GLN A 49 -11.81 0.56 -0.52
C GLN A 49 -10.86 0.17 0.62
N THR A 50 -11.38 -0.03 1.83
CA THR A 50 -10.56 -0.28 3.03
C THR A 50 -10.63 -1.69 3.57
N GLY A 51 -11.66 -2.47 3.24
CA GLY A 51 -11.84 -3.85 3.67
C GLY A 51 -11.47 -4.84 2.57
N TYR A 52 -10.82 -5.93 2.95
CA TYR A 52 -10.61 -7.12 2.13
C TYR A 52 -11.48 -8.26 2.66
N HIS A 53 -12.28 -8.86 1.81
CA HIS A 53 -13.06 -10.04 2.19
C HIS A 53 -12.22 -11.30 2.01
N PHE A 54 -11.69 -11.80 3.11
CA PHE A 54 -10.98 -13.07 3.14
C PHE A 54 -11.97 -14.20 3.43
N ASP A 55 -12.24 -15.03 2.43
CA ASP A 55 -13.10 -16.20 2.62
C ASP A 55 -12.39 -17.23 3.49
N THR A 56 -12.93 -17.46 4.67
CA THR A 56 -12.37 -18.38 5.68
C THR A 56 -13.03 -19.75 5.67
N THR A 57 -14.02 -20.00 4.81
CA THR A 57 -14.94 -21.15 4.89
C THR A 57 -14.23 -22.50 4.81
N GLU A 58 -13.19 -22.62 3.95
CA GLU A 58 -12.44 -23.86 3.75
C GLU A 58 -10.96 -23.72 4.10
N LYS A 59 -10.56 -22.63 4.77
CA LYS A 59 -9.16 -22.36 5.09
C LYS A 59 -8.80 -22.89 6.47
N ASN A 60 -7.63 -23.51 6.56
CA ASN A 60 -7.03 -23.92 7.83
C ASN A 60 -6.40 -22.71 8.52
N ILE A 61 -7.11 -22.11 9.46
CA ILE A 61 -6.69 -20.87 10.12
C ILE A 61 -6.44 -21.13 11.60
N THR A 62 -5.26 -20.72 12.08
CA THR A 62 -4.94 -20.60 13.50
C THR A 62 -4.88 -19.13 13.89
N GLN A 63 -5.70 -18.73 14.86
CA GLN A 63 -5.59 -17.41 15.46
C GLN A 63 -4.44 -17.40 16.48
N LEU A 64 -3.54 -16.44 16.33
CA LEU A 64 -2.40 -16.25 17.23
C LEU A 64 -2.73 -15.20 18.30
N ASN A 65 -2.09 -15.31 19.46
CA ASN A 65 -2.06 -14.24 20.44
C ASN A 65 -0.63 -13.67 20.51
N LEU A 66 -0.40 -12.55 19.82
CA LEU A 66 0.88 -11.88 19.74
C LEU A 66 0.84 -10.47 20.37
N SER A 67 -0.12 -10.22 21.26
CA SER A 67 -0.26 -8.89 21.89
C SER A 67 1.01 -8.44 22.62
N SER A 68 1.77 -9.36 23.20
CA SER A 68 3.06 -9.07 23.85
C SER A 68 4.15 -8.66 22.85
N ASN A 69 4.15 -9.22 21.63
CA ASN A 69 5.12 -8.88 20.60
C ASN A 69 4.83 -7.52 19.96
N PHE A 70 3.54 -7.15 19.88
CA PHE A 70 3.11 -5.88 19.31
C PHE A 70 3.18 -4.69 20.29
N GLY A 71 3.10 -4.94 21.62
CA GLY A 71 3.12 -3.90 22.63
C GLY A 71 2.05 -2.83 22.38
N ASP A 72 2.46 -1.56 22.23
CA ASP A 72 1.56 -0.42 22.00
C ASP A 72 1.18 -0.22 20.51
N TYR A 73 1.70 -1.04 19.61
CA TYR A 73 1.35 -0.95 18.19
C TYR A 73 0.01 -1.63 17.93
N THR A 74 -0.83 -0.94 17.16
CA THR A 74 -1.98 -1.56 16.51
C THR A 74 -1.53 -2.18 15.20
N GLY A 75 -1.97 -3.41 14.90
CA GLY A 75 -1.54 -4.05 13.65
C GLY A 75 -1.90 -5.51 13.57
N SER A 76 -1.25 -6.23 12.67
CA SER A 76 -1.46 -7.65 12.44
C SER A 76 -0.19 -8.36 11.97
N PHE A 77 -0.17 -9.66 12.18
CA PHE A 77 0.81 -10.59 11.63
C PHE A 77 0.06 -11.69 10.87
N VAL A 78 0.51 -11.99 9.67
CA VAL A 78 -0.03 -13.07 8.83
C VAL A 78 1.13 -13.94 8.37
N LEU A 79 1.05 -15.23 8.62
CA LEU A 79 1.99 -16.23 8.12
C LEU A 79 1.21 -17.33 7.42
N TYR A 80 1.54 -17.60 6.16
CA TYR A 80 1.05 -18.76 5.44
C TYR A 80 2.14 -19.81 5.29
N ASP A 81 1.85 -21.02 5.77
CA ASP A 81 2.68 -22.22 5.62
C ASP A 81 2.20 -22.99 4.39
N GLN A 82 3.00 -22.97 3.31
CA GLN A 82 2.60 -23.56 2.04
C GLN A 82 2.44 -25.09 2.12
N SER A 83 3.33 -25.79 2.80
CA SER A 83 3.29 -27.25 2.86
C SER A 83 2.12 -27.78 3.70
N ALA A 84 1.72 -27.04 4.72
CA ALA A 84 0.59 -27.39 5.59
C ALA A 84 -0.74 -26.79 5.13
N ASP A 85 -0.74 -25.96 4.09
CA ASP A 85 -1.88 -25.14 3.67
C ASP A 85 -2.55 -24.45 4.87
N LYS A 86 -1.73 -23.70 5.63
CA LYS A 86 -2.16 -23.20 6.93
C LYS A 86 -1.86 -21.71 7.10
N TRP A 87 -2.88 -20.98 7.48
CA TRP A 87 -2.82 -19.58 7.84
C TRP A 87 -2.68 -19.40 9.34
N ASN A 88 -1.68 -18.68 9.79
CA ASN A 88 -1.47 -18.28 11.17
C ASN A 88 -1.64 -16.77 11.24
N ILE A 89 -2.69 -16.29 11.89
CA ILE A 89 -3.09 -14.88 11.83
C ILE A 89 -3.26 -14.31 13.23
N TYR A 90 -2.60 -13.19 13.48
CA TYR A 90 -2.86 -12.33 14.62
C TYR A 90 -3.69 -11.13 14.16
N ASN A 91 -4.78 -10.86 14.87
CA ASN A 91 -5.69 -9.73 14.67
C ASN A 91 -6.29 -9.70 13.25
N MET A 92 -7.26 -10.58 13.02
CA MET A 92 -7.93 -10.78 11.73
C MET A 92 -8.52 -9.48 11.16
N ASP A 93 -9.09 -8.61 12.00
CA ASP A 93 -9.70 -7.36 11.55
C ASP A 93 -8.65 -6.44 10.89
N HIS A 94 -7.48 -6.30 11.53
CA HIS A 94 -6.37 -5.54 10.93
C HIS A 94 -5.72 -6.29 9.77
N ALA A 95 -5.66 -7.63 9.82
CA ALA A 95 -5.14 -8.44 8.72
C ALA A 95 -5.94 -8.29 7.43
N SER A 96 -7.24 -7.98 7.55
CA SER A 96 -8.16 -7.73 6.43
C SER A 96 -8.33 -6.25 6.09
N THR A 97 -7.71 -5.34 6.86
CA THR A 97 -7.83 -3.90 6.62
C THR A 97 -6.76 -3.42 5.65
N ARG A 98 -7.17 -2.75 4.57
CA ARG A 98 -6.29 -2.18 3.56
C ARG A 98 -5.70 -0.85 4.04
N VAL A 99 -4.38 -0.75 4.05
CA VAL A 99 -3.61 0.44 4.39
C VAL A 99 -2.55 0.71 3.30
N PRO A 100 -1.92 1.89 3.24
CA PRO A 100 -0.91 2.18 2.22
C PRO A 100 0.24 1.19 2.26
N PRO A 101 0.66 0.62 1.12
CA PRO A 101 1.76 -0.34 1.06
C PRO A 101 3.13 0.31 1.34
N ASN A 102 3.24 1.60 1.08
CA ASN A 102 4.51 2.32 1.11
C ASN A 102 5.58 1.57 0.28
N SER A 103 6.80 1.45 0.78
CA SER A 103 7.90 0.83 0.02
C SER A 103 7.78 -0.69 -0.20
N THR A 104 6.77 -1.38 0.35
CA THR A 104 6.53 -2.78 0.00
C THR A 104 6.03 -2.94 -1.43
N TYR A 105 5.37 -1.91 -1.99
CA TYR A 105 4.92 -1.88 -3.38
C TYR A 105 6.08 -2.01 -4.39
N LYS A 106 7.29 -1.60 -4.03
CA LYS A 106 8.47 -1.63 -4.91
C LYS A 106 8.81 -3.02 -5.47
N ILE A 107 8.35 -4.10 -4.83
CA ILE A 107 8.46 -5.47 -5.38
C ILE A 107 7.73 -5.55 -6.72
N TYR A 108 6.51 -5.05 -6.75
CA TYR A 108 5.61 -5.13 -7.91
C TYR A 108 5.92 -4.03 -8.92
N ASP A 109 6.38 -2.88 -8.46
CA ASP A 109 6.86 -1.79 -9.31
C ASP A 109 8.11 -2.19 -10.10
N ALA A 110 9.03 -2.95 -9.47
CA ALA A 110 10.15 -3.59 -10.15
C ALA A 110 9.68 -4.54 -11.28
N LEU A 111 8.64 -5.34 -11.02
CA LEU A 111 8.05 -6.21 -12.03
C LEU A 111 7.41 -5.41 -13.17
N LEU A 112 6.68 -4.33 -12.86
CA LEU A 112 6.16 -3.42 -13.88
C LEU A 112 7.28 -2.90 -14.79
N GLY A 113 8.39 -2.42 -14.22
CA GLY A 113 9.53 -1.91 -14.97
C GLY A 113 10.17 -2.97 -15.88
N LEU A 114 10.29 -4.20 -15.40
CA LEU A 114 10.85 -5.33 -16.13
C LEU A 114 9.91 -5.82 -17.24
N GLU A 115 8.63 -6.03 -16.93
CA GLU A 115 7.62 -6.52 -17.90
C GLU A 115 7.32 -5.49 -19.00
N SER A 116 7.46 -4.18 -18.68
CA SER A 116 7.33 -3.09 -19.65
C SER A 116 8.60 -2.83 -20.45
N GLY A 117 9.72 -3.53 -20.15
CA GLY A 117 11.00 -3.32 -20.83
C GLY A 117 11.67 -1.97 -20.53
N ILE A 118 11.22 -1.25 -19.49
CA ILE A 118 11.84 0.00 -19.03
C ILE A 118 13.22 -0.28 -18.42
N ILE A 119 13.34 -1.40 -17.73
CA ILE A 119 14.58 -2.00 -17.27
C ILE A 119 14.61 -3.47 -17.69
N THR A 120 15.80 -4.06 -17.73
CA THR A 120 15.98 -5.50 -17.91
C THR A 120 16.87 -6.05 -16.79
N PRO A 121 16.92 -7.37 -16.56
CA PRO A 121 17.82 -7.96 -15.57
C PRO A 121 19.29 -7.56 -15.75
N GLU A 122 19.73 -7.34 -17.00
CA GLU A 122 21.08 -6.98 -17.37
C GLU A 122 21.32 -5.45 -17.39
N HIS A 123 20.26 -4.66 -17.62
CA HIS A 123 20.31 -3.20 -17.78
C HIS A 123 19.21 -2.54 -16.95
N SER A 124 19.48 -2.39 -15.64
CA SER A 124 18.54 -1.80 -14.69
C SER A 124 19.07 -0.53 -14.01
N THR A 125 20.18 0.02 -14.50
CA THR A 125 20.78 1.20 -13.87
C THR A 125 20.14 2.49 -14.36
N PHE A 126 19.69 3.32 -13.39
CA PHE A 126 19.34 4.72 -13.61
C PHE A 126 20.40 5.62 -12.98
N THR A 127 20.80 6.64 -13.72
CA THR A 127 21.78 7.63 -13.26
C THR A 127 21.12 8.63 -12.32
N TRP A 128 21.79 8.88 -11.18
CA TRP A 128 21.38 9.92 -10.25
C TRP A 128 21.46 11.30 -10.89
N ASN A 129 20.46 12.11 -10.64
CA ASN A 129 20.29 13.45 -11.23
C ASN A 129 21.12 14.56 -10.54
N GLY A 130 21.89 14.20 -9.49
CA GLY A 130 22.69 15.17 -8.72
C GLY A 130 21.90 15.93 -7.65
N GLU A 131 20.59 15.70 -7.51
CA GLU A 131 19.79 16.35 -6.47
C GLU A 131 20.00 15.71 -5.09
N PRO A 132 19.96 16.48 -4.00
CA PRO A 132 20.09 15.95 -2.66
C PRO A 132 18.83 15.17 -2.25
N TYR A 133 19.04 14.06 -1.54
CA TYR A 133 17.99 13.21 -0.99
C TYR A 133 18.12 13.05 0.53
N PRO A 134 17.04 12.61 1.24
CA PRO A 134 17.10 12.41 2.69
C PRO A 134 18.11 11.35 3.16
N PHE A 135 18.57 10.49 2.27
CA PHE A 135 19.51 9.40 2.56
C PHE A 135 20.68 9.43 1.57
N ASN A 136 21.91 9.42 2.09
CA ASN A 136 23.12 9.43 1.26
C ASN A 136 23.18 8.22 0.29
N SER A 137 22.56 7.07 0.68
CA SER A 137 22.47 5.89 -0.19
C SER A 137 21.62 6.10 -1.45
N TRP A 138 20.82 7.19 -1.49
CA TRP A 138 20.02 7.58 -2.66
C TRP A 138 20.76 8.51 -3.62
N GLU A 139 21.90 9.09 -3.18
CA GLU A 139 22.71 10.06 -3.93
C GLU A 139 23.81 9.36 -4.74
N ALA A 140 23.41 8.36 -5.51
CA ALA A 140 24.26 7.59 -6.41
C ALA A 140 23.42 6.92 -7.49
N ASP A 141 24.05 6.51 -8.59
CA ASP A 141 23.41 5.64 -9.58
C ASP A 141 22.86 4.38 -8.91
N GLN A 142 21.67 3.97 -9.32
CA GLN A 142 20.99 2.81 -8.74
C GLN A 142 20.68 1.77 -9.81
N ASP A 143 20.98 0.53 -9.52
CA ASP A 143 20.40 -0.62 -10.21
C ASP A 143 19.20 -1.19 -9.42
N LEU A 144 18.53 -2.19 -9.97
CA LEU A 144 17.35 -2.80 -9.33
C LEU A 144 17.68 -3.31 -7.92
N THR A 145 18.84 -3.94 -7.73
CA THR A 145 19.21 -4.53 -6.43
C THR A 145 19.47 -3.43 -5.39
N SER A 146 20.28 -2.43 -5.71
CA SER A 146 20.57 -1.32 -4.81
C SER A 146 19.32 -0.48 -4.53
N ALA A 147 18.45 -0.26 -5.52
CA ALA A 147 17.21 0.48 -5.36
C ALA A 147 16.21 -0.24 -4.42
N ILE A 148 16.09 -1.56 -4.50
CA ILE A 148 15.27 -2.38 -3.59
C ILE A 148 15.86 -2.33 -2.16
N HIS A 149 17.16 -2.59 -2.00
CA HIS A 149 17.83 -2.64 -0.70
C HIS A 149 17.78 -1.29 0.02
N ASN A 150 18.10 -0.21 -0.68
CA ASN A 150 18.08 1.14 -0.11
C ASN A 150 16.70 1.79 -0.15
N SER A 151 15.71 1.10 -0.69
CA SER A 151 14.32 1.59 -0.80
C SER A 151 14.21 2.93 -1.52
N VAL A 152 14.94 3.12 -2.62
CA VAL A 152 15.13 4.38 -3.34
C VAL A 152 13.85 4.81 -4.06
N ASN A 153 13.18 5.85 -3.58
CA ASN A 153 11.90 6.28 -4.15
C ASN A 153 12.05 6.78 -5.58
N TRP A 154 13.03 7.62 -5.85
CA TRP A 154 13.19 8.25 -7.17
C TRP A 154 13.39 7.22 -8.30
N TYR A 155 14.01 6.07 -8.00
CA TYR A 155 14.21 4.99 -8.97
C TYR A 155 12.87 4.41 -9.45
N PHE A 156 11.98 4.09 -8.51
CA PHE A 156 10.65 3.54 -8.80
C PHE A 156 9.71 4.59 -9.37
N GLN A 157 9.77 5.83 -8.91
CA GLN A 157 9.04 6.95 -9.51
C GLN A 157 9.45 7.18 -10.99
N ALA A 158 10.71 6.92 -11.33
CA ALA A 158 11.16 6.97 -12.72
C ALA A 158 10.58 5.83 -13.57
N ILE A 159 10.44 4.63 -13.00
CA ILE A 159 9.73 3.51 -13.66
C ILE A 159 8.26 3.88 -13.89
N ASP A 160 7.54 4.30 -12.85
CA ASP A 160 6.13 4.72 -12.94
C ASP A 160 5.93 5.82 -14.00
N SER A 161 6.81 6.82 -14.00
CA SER A 161 6.73 7.94 -14.94
C SER A 161 6.95 7.50 -16.39
N GLN A 162 7.86 6.55 -16.63
CA GLN A 162 8.12 6.01 -17.98
C GLN A 162 7.01 5.06 -18.43
N ALA A 163 6.44 4.26 -17.52
CA ALA A 163 5.32 3.38 -17.80
C ALA A 163 4.04 4.18 -18.13
N GLY A 164 3.77 5.23 -17.35
CA GLY A 164 2.59 6.06 -17.50
C GLY A 164 1.32 5.46 -16.86
N PHE A 165 0.30 6.30 -16.71
CA PHE A 165 -0.94 5.98 -15.96
C PHE A 165 -1.64 4.70 -16.41
N GLU A 166 -1.79 4.49 -17.71
CA GLU A 166 -2.54 3.35 -18.23
C GLU A 166 -1.79 2.03 -17.99
N ALA A 167 -0.46 2.02 -18.13
CA ALA A 167 0.33 0.82 -17.87
C ALA A 167 0.32 0.47 -16.36
N VAL A 168 0.50 1.45 -15.49
CA VAL A 168 0.42 1.25 -14.02
C VAL A 168 -0.95 0.72 -13.63
N ARG A 169 -2.04 1.32 -14.13
CA ARG A 169 -3.41 0.86 -13.85
C ARG A 169 -3.65 -0.56 -14.33
N THR A 170 -3.27 -0.85 -15.57
CA THR A 170 -3.42 -2.19 -16.15
C THR A 170 -2.62 -3.22 -15.37
N PHE A 171 -1.40 -2.88 -14.97
CA PHE A 171 -0.56 -3.76 -14.16
C PHE A 171 -1.19 -4.07 -12.80
N LEU A 172 -1.66 -3.07 -12.06
CA LEU A 172 -2.36 -3.26 -10.79
C LEU A 172 -3.60 -4.16 -10.92
N GLN A 173 -4.34 -4.02 -12.03
CA GLN A 173 -5.47 -4.90 -12.34
C GLN A 173 -5.02 -6.32 -12.66
N THR A 174 -3.96 -6.48 -13.46
CA THR A 174 -3.42 -7.79 -13.85
C THR A 174 -3.00 -8.62 -12.64
N ILE A 175 -2.33 -8.00 -11.66
CA ILE A 175 -1.89 -8.69 -10.44
C ILE A 175 -2.92 -8.61 -9.31
N ASN A 176 -4.08 -8.00 -9.54
CA ASN A 176 -5.16 -7.79 -8.55
C ASN A 176 -4.66 -7.13 -7.25
N TYR A 177 -3.86 -6.06 -7.37
CA TYR A 177 -3.21 -5.42 -6.22
C TYR A 177 -4.18 -4.57 -5.39
N GLY A 178 -4.57 -5.06 -4.23
CA GLY A 178 -5.33 -4.30 -3.23
C GLY A 178 -6.56 -3.57 -3.78
N ASN A 179 -6.65 -2.26 -3.56
CA ASN A 179 -7.75 -1.43 -4.06
C ASN A 179 -7.53 -0.89 -5.50
N GLN A 180 -6.38 -1.17 -6.13
CA GLN A 180 -6.00 -0.77 -7.50
C GLN A 180 -6.11 0.74 -7.78
N ASN A 181 -6.08 1.57 -6.74
CA ASN A 181 -6.28 3.01 -6.86
C ASN A 181 -4.94 3.75 -7.05
N THR A 182 -4.70 4.27 -8.25
CA THR A 182 -3.50 5.05 -8.60
C THR A 182 -3.59 6.53 -8.21
N GLY A 183 -4.71 6.99 -7.63
CA GLY A 183 -4.90 8.41 -7.36
C GLY A 183 -4.79 9.27 -8.62
N THR A 184 -4.28 10.47 -8.46
CA THR A 184 -4.05 11.43 -9.56
C THR A 184 -2.57 11.75 -9.79
N ASN A 185 -1.66 11.18 -8.99
CA ASN A 185 -0.21 11.42 -9.06
C ASN A 185 0.57 10.10 -8.98
N LEU A 186 1.14 9.68 -10.12
CA LEU A 186 1.92 8.45 -10.21
C LEU A 186 3.17 8.42 -9.31
N ASN A 187 3.71 9.58 -8.93
CA ASN A 187 4.88 9.62 -8.07
C ASN A 187 4.57 9.39 -6.59
N LEU A 188 3.28 9.39 -6.21
CA LEU A 188 2.87 9.37 -4.80
C LEU A 188 1.86 8.28 -4.44
N TYR A 189 1.15 7.68 -5.38
CA TYR A 189 -0.02 6.82 -5.14
C TYR A 189 0.21 5.68 -4.15
N TRP A 190 1.43 5.13 -4.07
CA TRP A 190 1.80 4.09 -3.11
C TRP A 190 2.27 4.65 -1.75
N THR A 191 2.35 5.99 -1.60
CA THR A 191 2.72 6.68 -0.35
C THR A 191 1.65 7.63 0.17
N ASP A 192 0.74 8.14 -0.69
CA ASP A 192 -0.24 9.19 -0.38
C ASP A 192 -1.62 8.67 0.08
N PHE A 193 -1.70 7.39 0.43
CA PHE A 193 -2.93 6.71 0.85
C PHE A 193 -3.93 6.40 -0.29
N SER A 194 -3.61 6.63 -1.56
CA SER A 194 -4.45 6.25 -2.69
C SER A 194 -4.45 4.73 -2.86
N LEU A 195 -3.28 4.13 -3.11
CA LEU A 195 -3.12 2.68 -3.18
C LEU A 195 -3.13 2.08 -1.78
N LYS A 196 -3.91 1.02 -1.59
CA LYS A 196 -4.02 0.32 -0.30
C LYS A 196 -4.09 -1.17 -0.50
N ILE A 197 -3.54 -1.91 0.45
CA ILE A 197 -3.53 -3.37 0.47
C ILE A 197 -3.59 -3.86 1.91
N SER A 198 -4.20 -5.01 2.14
CA SER A 198 -4.24 -5.65 3.46
C SER A 198 -3.06 -6.60 3.66
N PRO A 199 -2.69 -6.93 4.90
CA PRO A 199 -1.68 -7.94 5.20
C PRO A 199 -1.97 -9.31 4.58
N ILE A 200 -3.21 -9.74 4.55
CA ILE A 200 -3.60 -11.00 3.89
C ILE A 200 -3.33 -10.93 2.39
N GLU A 201 -3.77 -9.86 1.70
CA GLU A 201 -3.50 -9.68 0.27
C GLU A 201 -2.00 -9.62 -0.03
N GLN A 202 -1.18 -9.04 0.86
CA GLN A 202 0.28 -9.06 0.69
C GLN A 202 0.84 -10.49 0.69
N VAL A 203 0.34 -11.36 1.56
CA VAL A 203 0.76 -12.77 1.62
C VAL A 203 0.29 -13.53 0.38
N GLU A 204 -0.94 -13.33 -0.07
CA GLU A 204 -1.47 -13.95 -1.29
C GLU A 204 -0.66 -13.51 -2.53
N LEU A 205 -0.38 -12.22 -2.66
CA LEU A 205 0.42 -11.69 -3.78
C LEU A 205 1.89 -12.14 -3.73
N LEU A 206 2.50 -12.30 -2.54
CA LEU A 206 3.83 -12.88 -2.42
C LEU A 206 3.86 -14.33 -2.88
N GLN A 207 2.80 -15.09 -2.60
CA GLN A 207 2.64 -16.46 -3.06
C GLN A 207 2.52 -16.50 -4.59
N ASP A 208 1.67 -15.64 -5.17
CA ASP A 208 1.51 -15.53 -6.62
C ASP A 208 2.80 -15.10 -7.31
N PHE A 209 3.53 -14.16 -6.73
CA PHE A 209 4.85 -13.73 -7.19
C PHE A 209 5.87 -14.89 -7.15
N TYR A 210 5.95 -15.59 -6.02
CA TYR A 210 6.90 -16.69 -5.83
C TYR A 210 6.66 -17.83 -6.82
N GLN A 211 5.40 -18.19 -7.04
CA GLN A 211 4.97 -19.26 -7.94
C GLN A 211 4.88 -18.81 -9.40
N ASN A 212 5.00 -17.49 -9.66
CA ASN A 212 4.76 -16.89 -10.97
C ASN A 212 3.36 -17.15 -11.54
N ASN A 213 2.33 -17.08 -10.70
CA ASN A 213 0.94 -17.21 -11.15
C ASN A 213 0.51 -16.03 -12.05
N PHE A 214 1.25 -14.95 -12.07
CA PHE A 214 1.07 -13.84 -13.01
C PHE A 214 1.47 -14.18 -14.45
N HIS A 215 2.21 -15.29 -14.66
CA HIS A 215 2.74 -15.72 -15.96
C HIS A 215 3.69 -14.69 -16.60
N PHE A 216 4.44 -13.94 -15.79
CA PHE A 216 5.48 -13.02 -16.24
C PHE A 216 6.74 -13.76 -16.70
N ASP A 217 7.67 -13.05 -17.37
CA ASP A 217 8.93 -13.66 -17.76
C ASP A 217 9.69 -14.16 -16.51
N SER A 218 10.06 -15.43 -16.53
CA SER A 218 10.77 -16.06 -15.42
C SER A 218 12.08 -15.38 -15.07
N LYS A 219 12.75 -14.73 -16.03
CA LYS A 219 13.98 -13.96 -15.77
C LYS A 219 13.67 -12.72 -14.93
N ASN A 220 12.54 -12.06 -15.18
CA ASN A 220 12.09 -10.87 -14.46
C ASN A 220 11.73 -11.25 -13.02
N ILE A 221 10.99 -12.33 -12.82
CA ILE A 221 10.71 -12.88 -11.49
C ILE A 221 12.01 -13.19 -10.74
N GLN A 222 12.98 -13.86 -11.38
CA GLN A 222 14.27 -14.19 -10.73
C GLN A 222 15.09 -12.95 -10.40
N ALA A 223 15.06 -11.91 -11.24
CA ALA A 223 15.75 -10.65 -10.97
C ALA A 223 15.21 -9.98 -9.70
N VAL A 224 13.87 -9.92 -9.55
CA VAL A 224 13.25 -9.38 -8.35
C VAL A 224 13.50 -10.26 -7.12
N LYS A 225 13.38 -11.59 -7.23
CA LYS A 225 13.74 -12.51 -6.13
C LYS A 225 15.17 -12.27 -5.66
N LYS A 226 16.13 -12.16 -6.56
CA LYS A 226 17.53 -11.87 -6.23
C LYS A 226 17.67 -10.54 -5.46
N ALA A 227 16.97 -9.50 -5.89
CA ALA A 227 17.00 -8.19 -5.25
C ALA A 227 16.34 -8.17 -3.86
N LEU A 228 15.46 -9.13 -3.56
CA LEU A 228 14.76 -9.25 -2.27
C LEU A 228 15.53 -10.06 -1.23
N LEU A 229 16.64 -10.73 -1.60
CA LEU A 229 17.40 -11.57 -0.67
C LEU A 229 17.98 -10.74 0.46
N LEU A 230 17.62 -11.08 1.70
CA LEU A 230 18.11 -10.43 2.92
C LEU A 230 19.21 -11.25 3.61
N SER A 231 19.00 -12.56 3.74
CA SER A 231 19.97 -13.45 4.39
C SER A 231 19.80 -14.89 3.93
N THR A 232 20.90 -15.66 4.05
CA THR A 232 20.93 -17.11 3.80
C THR A 232 21.63 -17.79 4.97
N THR A 233 21.02 -18.87 5.47
CA THR A 233 21.57 -19.73 6.53
C THR A 233 21.52 -21.19 6.08
N SER A 234 22.03 -22.12 6.90
CA SER A 234 21.87 -23.56 6.64
C SER A 234 20.42 -24.04 6.68
N SER A 235 19.52 -23.28 7.31
CA SER A 235 18.10 -23.62 7.46
C SER A 235 17.23 -23.07 6.32
N GLY A 236 17.71 -22.07 5.60
CA GLY A 236 16.96 -21.45 4.49
C GLY A 236 17.39 -20.03 4.21
N SER A 237 16.69 -19.38 3.28
CA SER A 237 16.91 -18.01 2.86
C SER A 237 15.69 -17.15 3.17
N LEU A 238 15.93 -15.94 3.68
CA LEU A 238 14.92 -14.92 3.93
C LEU A 238 14.97 -13.87 2.83
N TYR A 239 13.81 -13.59 2.26
CA TYR A 239 13.58 -12.56 1.27
C TYR A 239 12.52 -11.60 1.79
N GLY A 240 12.67 -10.30 1.55
CA GLY A 240 11.67 -9.38 2.07
C GLY A 240 11.89 -7.93 1.71
N LYS A 241 10.89 -7.14 2.06
CA LYS A 241 10.85 -5.70 1.87
C LYS A 241 10.13 -5.01 3.01
N THR A 242 10.76 -3.95 3.53
CA THR A 242 10.15 -3.05 4.50
C THR A 242 9.40 -1.92 3.82
N GLY A 243 8.46 -1.33 4.55
CA GLY A 243 7.81 -0.07 4.18
C GLY A 243 7.60 0.80 5.42
N THR A 244 7.76 2.12 5.25
CA THR A 244 7.45 3.09 6.31
C THR A 244 6.61 4.21 5.72
N GLY A 245 5.45 4.45 6.30
CA GLY A 245 4.55 5.54 5.96
C GLY A 245 4.67 6.68 6.95
N ARG A 246 4.78 7.91 6.42
CA ARG A 246 5.01 9.10 7.23
C ARG A 246 3.90 10.13 7.02
N VAL A 247 3.36 10.66 8.12
CA VAL A 247 2.37 11.73 8.12
C VAL A 247 2.85 12.83 9.06
N ASN A 248 2.91 14.06 8.56
CA ASN A 248 3.37 15.23 9.33
C ASN A 248 4.73 14.98 10.04
N GLY A 249 5.67 14.32 9.34
CA GLY A 249 7.01 14.04 9.87
C GLY A 249 7.08 12.87 10.85
N LYS A 250 5.98 12.20 11.17
CA LYS A 250 5.91 11.03 12.08
C LYS A 250 5.72 9.75 11.31
N ASP A 251 6.44 8.70 11.68
CA ASP A 251 6.30 7.37 11.12
C ASP A 251 5.09 6.68 11.76
N VAL A 252 4.02 6.49 10.98
CA VAL A 252 2.70 6.05 11.47
C VAL A 252 2.25 4.69 10.95
N ASN A 253 2.96 4.13 9.96
CA ASN A 253 2.61 2.88 9.31
C ASN A 253 3.89 2.12 8.92
N GLY A 254 4.15 1.01 9.59
CA GLY A 254 5.32 0.15 9.39
C GLY A 254 4.94 -1.18 8.77
N TRP A 255 5.74 -1.64 7.80
CA TRP A 255 5.56 -2.91 7.12
C TRP A 255 6.84 -3.72 7.08
N PHE A 256 6.71 -5.03 7.26
CA PHE A 256 7.61 -6.03 6.74
C PHE A 256 6.79 -7.08 5.98
N ILE A 257 7.17 -7.36 4.75
CA ILE A 257 6.61 -8.47 3.97
C ILE A 257 7.74 -9.29 3.38
N GLY A 258 7.55 -10.59 3.26
CA GLY A 258 8.59 -11.46 2.72
C GLY A 258 8.21 -12.92 2.68
N TYR A 259 9.18 -13.73 2.32
CA TYR A 259 9.04 -15.18 2.37
C TYR A 259 10.35 -15.84 2.83
N ILE A 260 10.21 -17.01 3.44
CA ILE A 260 11.31 -17.84 3.90
C ILE A 260 11.28 -19.11 3.07
N GLU A 261 12.35 -19.35 2.33
CA GLU A 261 12.52 -20.53 1.50
C GLU A 261 13.44 -21.53 2.23
N THR A 262 12.92 -22.72 2.51
CA THR A 262 13.66 -23.83 3.09
C THR A 262 13.79 -24.96 2.09
N ALA A 263 14.52 -26.02 2.41
CA ALA A 263 14.68 -27.17 1.53
C ALA A 263 13.34 -27.86 1.16
N ASN A 264 12.34 -27.78 2.06
CA ASN A 264 11.09 -28.56 1.92
C ASN A 264 9.82 -27.71 2.01
N ASN A 265 9.93 -26.41 2.25
CA ASN A 265 8.76 -25.54 2.45
C ASN A 265 9.07 -24.09 2.15
N THR A 266 8.02 -23.32 1.84
CA THR A 266 8.06 -21.87 1.75
C THR A 266 6.99 -21.29 2.69
N TYR A 267 7.41 -20.28 3.47
CA TYR A 267 6.54 -19.53 4.36
C TYR A 267 6.43 -18.10 3.86
N TYR A 268 5.21 -17.56 3.77
CA TYR A 268 4.98 -16.17 3.37
C TYR A 268 4.50 -15.39 4.57
N VAL A 269 5.05 -14.21 4.77
CA VAL A 269 4.78 -13.39 5.96
C VAL A 269 4.48 -11.94 5.61
N ALA A 270 3.52 -11.36 6.34
CA ALA A 270 3.26 -9.94 6.34
C ALA A 270 2.99 -9.46 7.77
N THR A 271 3.77 -8.48 8.20
CA THR A 271 3.57 -7.75 9.46
C THR A 271 3.27 -6.30 9.14
N ASN A 272 2.14 -5.80 9.63
CA ASN A 272 1.81 -4.38 9.59
C ASN A 272 1.65 -3.85 11.01
N ILE A 273 2.22 -2.69 11.28
CA ILE A 273 2.06 -1.96 12.53
C ILE A 273 1.66 -0.51 12.27
N GLN A 274 0.83 0.03 13.15
CA GLN A 274 0.37 1.40 13.11
C GLN A 274 0.48 2.04 14.50
N SER A 275 0.80 3.32 14.53
CA SER A 275 0.84 4.14 15.76
C SER A 275 0.79 5.61 15.39
N SER A 276 0.63 6.48 16.38
CA SER A 276 0.74 7.92 16.21
C SER A 276 2.18 8.39 15.90
N SER A 277 3.19 7.55 16.17
CA SER A 277 4.61 7.76 15.83
C SER A 277 5.41 6.47 16.07
N GLY A 278 6.56 6.33 15.40
CA GLY A 278 7.50 5.22 15.61
C GLY A 278 7.12 3.91 14.92
N ALA A 279 6.01 3.85 14.17
CA ALA A 279 5.65 2.67 13.39
C ALA A 279 6.48 2.60 12.10
N THR A 280 7.67 2.03 12.20
CA THR A 280 8.62 1.90 11.09
C THR A 280 8.68 0.48 10.52
N GLY A 281 9.23 0.36 9.30
CA GLY A 281 9.52 -0.95 8.72
C GLY A 281 10.51 -1.77 9.54
N SER A 282 11.49 -1.12 10.18
CA SER A 282 12.44 -1.81 11.09
C SER A 282 11.73 -2.41 12.29
N GLN A 283 10.80 -1.68 12.92
CA GLN A 283 10.01 -2.21 14.03
C GLN A 283 9.12 -3.39 13.60
N ALA A 284 8.51 -3.30 12.40
CA ALA A 284 7.75 -4.43 11.84
C ALA A 284 8.65 -5.65 11.59
N THR A 285 9.90 -5.45 11.17
CA THR A 285 10.90 -6.53 11.01
C THR A 285 11.24 -7.17 12.36
N GLU A 286 11.56 -6.37 13.38
CA GLU A 286 11.87 -6.85 14.73
C GLU A 286 10.74 -7.69 15.33
N ILE A 287 9.48 -7.25 15.15
CA ILE A 287 8.31 -8.02 15.58
C ILE A 287 8.24 -9.34 14.81
N THR A 288 8.42 -9.30 13.48
CA THR A 288 8.41 -10.53 12.66
C THR A 288 9.47 -11.51 13.11
N GLU A 289 10.71 -11.08 13.33
CA GLU A 289 11.81 -11.92 13.78
C GLU A 289 11.53 -12.50 15.17
N SER A 290 10.96 -11.69 16.07
CA SER A 290 10.62 -12.14 17.42
C SER A 290 9.48 -13.18 17.44
N VAL A 291 8.61 -13.21 16.45
CA VAL A 291 7.54 -14.21 16.32
C VAL A 291 8.06 -15.49 15.66
N LEU A 292 9.05 -15.39 14.80
CA LEU A 292 9.61 -16.51 14.03
C LEU A 292 10.77 -17.22 14.75
N SER A 293 11.33 -16.62 15.81
CA SER A 293 12.39 -17.20 16.66
C SER A 293 11.80 -18.18 17.67
#